data_5e614d9b3c6451f6940662ff2efbcfdd
#
_entry.id   5e614d9b3c6451f6940662ff2efbcfdd
#
_cell.length_a   1.000
_cell.length_b   1.000
_cell.length_c   1.000
_cell.angle_alpha   90.00
_cell.angle_beta   90.00
_cell.angle_gamma   90.00
#
_symmetry.space_group_name_H-M   'P 1'
#
loop_
_entity.id
_entity.type
_entity.pdbx_description
1 polymer ?
#
loop_
_entity_poly.entity_id
_entity_poly.type
_entity_poly.pdbx_seq_one_letter_code
_entity_poly.pdbx_strand_id
1 'polypeptide(L)'
;MVAMILRQKVVSDPLRCGRLSQLRPFGHNCSRSILTQSRTYDDALHKLSLIASNRRITSMFDQKSASASHSNLNAQAIPEMLTSLRQAGYAPEDLASIRHIHVAGTKGKGSVCAFATSLLLQHKDRLYGTAVGTYTSPHLISPRERIAVDGQPVEKDVFTEAVFEIWDRFTEVGKTEMGLSVEDAEGAASKPFYFRFMTILAWHIFLKLGIRDVVMECGIGGEYDATNILPPANVSAAVITQLGIDHVAMLGDTVEKIAWHKAGILKSNATGFTRNLSQQPEVMEVLRQRAAEKQGQLVEIDDALVEGWGGVQGNLKGDFQRHNQALALLAVKQHLDLDADPKSTLSNVSSDEARGLQAARLRGRCEVVSQEDITWYLDGAHTNESLEQVATWFKQSTPPDAQSILIFNQQERDASHLLAHFLSCMDRPTAFSHALFTRNEQTKAEDAQDTSVQAAAAGKMAEMAPECQTAVFNNIQDTVAEAKRLARETGGRVLVTGSLHLVGGVLQALEPGSVS
;
A
#
# COMPACT_ATOMS: atom_id res chain seq x y z
N MET A 1 27.15 4.58 67.64
CA MET A 1 26.53 5.68 68.42
C MET A 1 25.55 6.34 67.47
N VAL A 2 24.35 5.83 67.51
CA VAL A 2 23.02 6.43 67.66
C VAL A 2 22.72 7.48 66.59
N ALA A 3 22.09 7.12 65.55
CA ALA A 3 20.67 7.06 65.13
C ALA A 3 19.85 8.30 65.51
N MET A 4 19.23 8.94 64.56
CA MET A 4 17.84 9.36 64.75
C MET A 4 17.18 9.72 63.40
N ILE A 5 16.08 9.05 63.20
CA ILE A 5 15.14 9.13 62.08
C ILE A 5 14.33 10.42 62.21
N LEU A 6 14.13 11.14 61.12
CA LEU A 6 13.02 12.10 60.99
C LEU A 6 12.30 11.84 59.67
N ARG A 7 11.11 11.25 59.81
CA ARG A 7 10.08 11.18 58.77
C ARG A 7 9.50 12.59 58.55
N GLN A 8 9.63 13.13 57.36
CA GLN A 8 8.78 14.24 56.94
C GLN A 8 7.70 13.69 55.99
N LYS A 9 6.46 13.90 56.40
CA LYS A 9 5.26 13.73 55.59
C LYS A 9 5.31 14.74 54.43
N VAL A 10 5.32 14.28 53.19
CA VAL A 10 5.06 15.11 52.03
C VAL A 10 3.55 15.07 51.79
N VAL A 11 2.93 16.22 51.99
CA VAL A 11 1.54 16.50 51.63
C VAL A 11 1.44 16.49 50.11
N SER A 12 0.55 15.67 49.59
CA SER A 12 0.21 15.60 48.16
C SER A 12 -0.69 16.79 47.79
N ASP A 13 -0.16 17.76 47.07
CA ASP A 13 -0.97 18.72 46.32
C ASP A 13 -1.42 18.12 44.98
N PRO A 14 -2.69 18.21 44.64
CA PRO A 14 -3.17 17.75 43.31
C PRO A 14 -2.84 18.81 42.27
N LEU A 15 -1.89 18.50 41.40
CA LEU A 15 -1.59 19.29 40.21
C LEU A 15 -2.81 19.33 39.30
N ARG A 16 -3.20 20.54 38.99
CA ARG A 16 -4.24 20.95 38.04
C ARG A 16 -4.18 20.16 36.73
N CYS A 17 -5.24 19.42 36.51
CA CYS A 17 -5.63 18.91 35.21
C CYS A 17 -5.77 20.09 34.24
N GLY A 18 -4.84 20.22 33.27
CA GLY A 18 -4.93 21.20 32.19
C GLY A 18 -6.17 20.92 31.37
N ARG A 19 -6.91 21.97 31.08
CA ARG A 19 -8.14 21.97 30.29
C ARG A 19 -7.90 21.27 28.96
N LEU A 20 -8.53 20.11 28.78
CA LEU A 20 -8.90 19.61 27.46
C LEU A 20 -9.76 20.72 26.83
N SER A 21 -9.27 21.30 25.75
CA SER A 21 -10.01 22.22 24.91
C SER A 21 -11.28 21.53 24.47
N GLN A 22 -12.39 22.04 24.97
CA GLN A 22 -13.74 21.58 24.62
C GLN A 22 -13.92 21.66 23.10
N LEU A 23 -14.04 20.52 22.46
CA LEU A 23 -14.72 20.39 21.18
C LEU A 23 -16.13 20.94 21.40
N ARG A 24 -16.44 22.11 20.85
CA ARG A 24 -17.79 22.68 20.90
C ARG A 24 -18.74 21.73 20.20
N PRO A 25 -19.77 21.22 20.84
CA PRO A 25 -20.85 20.56 20.13
C PRO A 25 -21.57 21.64 19.32
N PHE A 26 -21.59 21.52 18.01
CA PHE A 26 -22.48 22.29 17.16
C PHE A 26 -23.92 21.96 17.58
N GLY A 27 -24.62 22.98 18.11
CA GLY A 27 -26.00 22.89 18.57
C GLY A 27 -26.94 22.45 17.44
N HIS A 28 -27.50 21.28 17.60
CA HIS A 28 -28.63 20.84 16.80
C HIS A 28 -29.90 21.47 17.35
N ASN A 29 -30.45 22.45 16.62
CA ASN A 29 -31.85 22.75 16.61
C ASN A 29 -32.27 23.01 15.16
N CYS A 30 -32.71 21.97 14.49
CA CYS A 30 -33.63 22.09 13.37
C CYS A 30 -34.37 20.77 13.19
N SER A 31 -35.53 20.67 13.82
CA SER A 31 -36.53 19.65 13.53
C SER A 31 -37.06 19.88 12.12
N ARG A 32 -36.51 19.18 11.14
CA ARG A 32 -37.19 18.86 9.88
C ARG A 32 -36.97 17.38 9.65
N SER A 33 -38.05 16.63 9.55
CA SER A 33 -38.10 15.25 9.09
C SER A 33 -37.47 15.16 7.68
N ILE A 34 -36.17 15.03 7.61
CA ILE A 34 -35.47 14.56 6.42
C ILE A 34 -35.60 13.05 6.53
N LEU A 35 -36.25 12.43 5.56
CA LEU A 35 -36.10 11.02 5.27
C LEU A 35 -34.58 10.77 5.28
N THR A 36 -34.07 10.11 6.32
CA THR A 36 -32.68 9.71 6.42
C THR A 36 -32.47 8.67 5.32
N GLN A 37 -31.96 9.11 4.17
CA GLN A 37 -31.39 8.18 3.20
C GLN A 37 -30.44 7.28 3.99
N SER A 38 -30.69 5.98 3.97
CA SER A 38 -29.81 5.01 4.62
C SER A 38 -28.43 5.14 3.99
N ARG A 39 -27.44 5.53 4.79
CA ARG A 39 -26.04 5.65 4.34
C ARG A 39 -25.41 4.27 4.44
N THR A 40 -25.49 3.52 3.36
CA THR A 40 -24.97 2.16 3.29
C THR A 40 -23.50 2.14 2.88
N TYR A 41 -22.85 0.99 3.05
CA TYR A 41 -21.50 0.76 2.53
C TYR A 41 -21.43 0.95 1.00
N ASP A 42 -22.44 0.49 0.27
CA ASP A 42 -22.50 0.64 -1.18
C ASP A 42 -22.63 2.13 -1.60
N ASP A 43 -23.38 2.93 -0.82
CA ASP A 43 -23.44 4.38 -1.04
C ASP A 43 -22.06 5.03 -0.81
N ALA A 44 -21.31 4.59 0.20
CA ALA A 44 -19.95 5.06 0.45
C ALA A 44 -19.01 4.69 -0.71
N LEU A 45 -19.09 3.46 -1.22
CA LEU A 45 -18.33 3.01 -2.39
C LEU A 45 -18.71 3.82 -3.64
N HIS A 46 -19.99 4.09 -3.85
CA HIS A 46 -20.44 4.92 -4.96
C HIS A 46 -19.85 6.34 -4.87
N LYS A 47 -19.89 6.98 -3.69
CA LYS A 47 -19.24 8.30 -3.51
C LYS A 47 -17.75 8.27 -3.82
N LEU A 48 -17.02 7.27 -3.34
CA LEU A 48 -15.61 7.11 -3.62
C LEU A 48 -15.34 6.90 -5.12
N SER A 49 -16.22 6.21 -5.85
CA SER A 49 -16.09 6.01 -7.30
C SER A 49 -16.17 7.33 -8.08
N LEU A 50 -16.92 8.32 -7.60
CA LEU A 50 -17.02 9.64 -8.25
C LEU A 50 -15.67 10.40 -8.27
N ILE A 51 -14.80 10.14 -7.31
CA ILE A 51 -13.47 10.76 -7.20
C ILE A 51 -12.33 9.82 -7.62
N ALA A 52 -12.61 8.57 -7.97
CA ALA A 52 -11.63 7.53 -8.28
C ALA A 52 -10.97 7.70 -9.66
N SER A 53 -11.44 8.61 -10.51
CA SER A 53 -10.91 8.79 -11.86
C SER A 53 -9.48 9.36 -11.85
N ASN A 54 -8.49 8.46 -11.94
CA ASN A 54 -7.08 8.82 -12.14
C ASN A 54 -6.81 9.47 -13.52
N ARG A 55 -7.73 9.36 -14.48
CA ARG A 55 -7.57 9.92 -15.84
C ARG A 55 -7.28 11.42 -15.82
N ARG A 56 -7.84 12.15 -14.86
CA ARG A 56 -7.60 13.61 -14.74
C ARG A 56 -6.19 13.91 -14.24
N ILE A 57 -5.65 13.07 -13.36
CA ILE A 57 -4.27 13.20 -12.88
C ILE A 57 -3.30 12.78 -13.99
N THR A 58 -3.51 11.60 -14.60
CA THR A 58 -2.66 11.10 -15.68
C THR A 58 -2.64 12.07 -16.86
N SER A 59 -3.82 12.60 -17.26
CA SER A 59 -3.87 13.61 -18.35
C SER A 59 -3.16 14.93 -18.03
N MET A 60 -3.05 15.31 -16.76
CA MET A 60 -2.26 16.50 -16.36
C MET A 60 -0.75 16.27 -16.54
N PHE A 61 -0.28 15.02 -16.42
CA PHE A 61 1.11 14.63 -16.63
C PHE A 61 1.40 14.15 -18.07
N ASP A 62 0.40 13.68 -18.82
CA ASP A 62 0.52 13.20 -20.21
C ASP A 62 0.55 14.34 -21.24
N GLN A 63 0.18 15.57 -20.89
CA GLN A 63 0.32 16.69 -21.78
C GLN A 63 1.80 16.93 -22.07
N LYS A 64 2.23 16.64 -23.30
CA LYS A 64 3.58 16.81 -23.85
C LYS A 64 4.10 18.26 -23.86
N SER A 65 3.50 19.16 -23.11
CA SER A 65 3.87 20.55 -22.98
C SER A 65 4.50 20.83 -21.62
N ALA A 66 5.82 20.92 -21.65
CA ALA A 66 6.68 21.71 -20.79
C ALA A 66 6.99 21.18 -19.38
N SER A 67 8.28 20.90 -19.18
CA SER A 67 8.95 20.74 -17.86
C SER A 67 8.56 21.81 -16.81
N ALA A 68 8.13 22.98 -17.22
CA ALA A 68 7.63 24.06 -16.36
C ALA A 68 6.26 23.74 -15.72
N SER A 69 5.40 22.94 -16.34
CA SER A 69 4.09 22.58 -15.77
C SER A 69 4.20 21.52 -14.68
N HIS A 70 5.12 20.55 -14.83
CA HIS A 70 5.35 19.49 -13.83
C HIS A 70 5.99 20.04 -12.55
N SER A 71 6.92 20.98 -12.65
CA SER A 71 7.50 21.64 -11.47
C SER A 71 6.45 22.42 -10.67
N ASN A 72 5.50 23.06 -11.33
CA ASN A 72 4.39 23.77 -10.68
C ASN A 72 3.40 22.82 -10.01
N LEU A 73 3.07 21.69 -10.64
CA LEU A 73 2.17 20.69 -10.05
C LEU A 73 2.78 20.06 -8.78
N ASN A 74 4.07 19.72 -8.83
CA ASN A 74 4.79 19.19 -7.68
C ASN A 74 4.88 20.23 -6.54
N ALA A 75 5.19 21.47 -6.85
CA ALA A 75 5.26 22.55 -5.85
C ALA A 75 3.93 22.82 -5.13
N GLN A 76 2.79 22.55 -5.79
CA GLN A 76 1.46 22.75 -5.23
C GLN A 76 0.95 21.52 -4.45
N ALA A 77 1.54 20.34 -4.62
CA ALA A 77 1.01 19.08 -4.08
C ALA A 77 0.86 19.11 -2.55
N ILE A 78 1.88 19.55 -1.82
CA ILE A 78 1.85 19.66 -0.35
C ILE A 78 0.93 20.81 0.13
N PRO A 79 1.01 22.06 -0.41
CA PRO A 79 0.04 23.11 -0.07
C PRO A 79 -1.42 22.71 -0.30
N GLU A 80 -1.74 22.04 -1.40
CA GLU A 80 -3.09 21.54 -1.67
C GLU A 80 -3.51 20.44 -0.69
N MET A 81 -2.60 19.56 -0.29
CA MET A 81 -2.88 18.54 0.72
C MET A 81 -3.18 19.18 2.09
N LEU A 82 -2.40 20.18 2.51
CA LEU A 82 -2.64 20.93 3.73
C LEU A 82 -3.99 21.66 3.69
N THR A 83 -4.33 22.25 2.53
CA THR A 83 -5.64 22.87 2.31
C THR A 83 -6.77 21.84 2.45
N SER A 84 -6.62 20.66 1.84
CA SER A 84 -7.60 19.58 1.94
C SER A 84 -7.74 19.06 3.38
N LEU A 85 -6.62 18.93 4.11
CA LEU A 85 -6.64 18.54 5.52
C LEU A 85 -7.44 19.55 6.36
N ARG A 86 -7.20 20.87 6.17
CA ARG A 86 -7.96 21.94 6.83
C ARG A 86 -9.44 21.88 6.49
N GLN A 87 -9.78 21.70 5.23
CA GLN A 87 -11.16 21.57 4.76
C GLN A 87 -11.89 20.36 5.36
N ALA A 88 -11.15 19.28 5.64
CA ALA A 88 -11.65 18.13 6.38
C ALA A 88 -11.77 18.37 7.90
N GLY A 89 -11.41 19.58 8.37
CA GLY A 89 -11.52 19.98 9.78
C GLY A 89 -10.32 19.59 10.65
N TYR A 90 -9.14 19.37 10.04
CA TYR A 90 -7.90 19.01 10.73
C TYR A 90 -6.76 19.97 10.41
N ALA A 91 -5.82 20.06 11.35
CA ALA A 91 -4.51 20.66 11.16
C ALA A 91 -3.40 19.60 11.33
N PRO A 92 -2.18 19.82 10.83
CA PRO A 92 -1.06 18.90 11.06
C PRO A 92 -0.80 18.61 12.55
N GLU A 93 -1.08 19.55 13.42
CA GLU A 93 -0.93 19.45 14.87
C GLU A 93 -1.91 18.44 15.50
N ASP A 94 -3.05 18.20 14.88
CA ASP A 94 -4.01 17.17 15.35
C ASP A 94 -3.43 15.76 15.19
N LEU A 95 -2.44 15.59 14.30
CA LEU A 95 -1.73 14.33 14.11
C LEU A 95 -0.63 14.12 15.17
N ALA A 96 -0.35 15.11 16.04
CA ALA A 96 0.77 15.06 16.99
C ALA A 96 0.70 13.89 17.98
N SER A 97 -0.47 13.31 18.20
CA SER A 97 -0.66 12.14 19.05
C SER A 97 -0.30 10.80 18.36
N ILE A 98 -0.03 10.82 17.06
CA ILE A 98 0.25 9.61 16.26
C ILE A 98 1.72 9.57 15.87
N ARG A 99 2.39 8.44 16.13
CA ARG A 99 3.74 8.15 15.66
C ARG A 99 3.68 7.28 14.41
N HIS A 100 4.48 7.60 13.41
CA HIS A 100 4.43 6.92 12.11
C HIS A 100 5.77 6.24 11.78
N ILE A 101 5.69 4.99 11.31
CA ILE A 101 6.71 4.40 10.44
C ILE A 101 6.30 4.76 9.01
N HIS A 102 7.07 5.62 8.35
CA HIS A 102 6.74 6.14 7.01
C HIS A 102 7.54 5.40 5.94
N VAL A 103 6.87 4.82 4.96
CA VAL A 103 7.50 3.88 4.00
C VAL A 103 7.36 4.36 2.57
N ALA A 104 8.50 4.62 1.91
CA ALA A 104 8.60 4.91 0.48
C ALA A 104 9.45 3.86 -0.24
N GLY A 105 9.39 3.82 -1.55
CA GLY A 105 10.18 2.90 -2.38
C GLY A 105 9.50 2.59 -3.70
N THR A 106 10.19 1.91 -4.61
CA THR A 106 9.59 1.44 -5.86
C THR A 106 8.88 0.12 -5.63
N LYS A 107 9.58 -0.87 -5.09
CA LYS A 107 9.06 -2.20 -4.75
C LYS A 107 9.24 -2.47 -3.26
N GLY A 108 8.41 -3.35 -2.69
CA GLY A 108 8.54 -3.80 -1.29
C GLY A 108 7.84 -2.94 -0.24
N LYS A 109 7.29 -1.75 -0.57
CA LYS A 109 6.60 -0.88 0.39
C LYS A 109 5.52 -1.61 1.20
N GLY A 110 4.52 -2.18 0.53
CA GLY A 110 3.45 -2.92 1.19
C GLY A 110 3.94 -4.13 1.99
N SER A 111 5.00 -4.84 1.51
CA SER A 111 5.61 -5.93 2.28
C SER A 111 6.26 -5.43 3.58
N VAL A 112 7.01 -4.31 3.52
CA VAL A 112 7.58 -3.68 4.72
C VAL A 112 6.47 -3.25 5.67
N CYS A 113 5.39 -2.64 5.16
CA CYS A 113 4.23 -2.27 5.98
C CYS A 113 3.60 -3.50 6.66
N ALA A 114 3.41 -4.60 5.94
CA ALA A 114 2.85 -5.84 6.49
C ALA A 114 3.75 -6.45 7.57
N PHE A 115 5.08 -6.52 7.33
CA PHE A 115 6.04 -6.97 8.34
C PHE A 115 6.07 -6.05 9.55
N ALA A 116 6.14 -4.73 9.35
CA ALA A 116 6.16 -3.76 10.45
C ALA A 116 4.90 -3.85 11.31
N THR A 117 3.72 -3.91 10.69
CA THR A 117 2.45 -4.10 11.41
C THR A 117 2.47 -5.40 12.21
N SER A 118 2.85 -6.51 11.59
CA SER A 118 2.89 -7.81 12.26
C SER A 118 3.90 -7.87 13.41
N LEU A 119 5.04 -7.20 13.27
CA LEU A 119 6.05 -7.05 14.33
C LEU A 119 5.53 -6.18 15.49
N LEU A 120 4.90 -5.04 15.23
CA LEU A 120 4.32 -4.18 16.26
C LEU A 120 3.26 -4.94 17.08
N LEU A 121 2.48 -5.81 16.45
CA LEU A 121 1.50 -6.66 17.12
C LEU A 121 2.11 -7.68 18.09
N GLN A 122 3.40 -8.03 17.95
CA GLN A 122 4.12 -8.84 18.94
C GLN A 122 4.59 -8.04 20.15
N HIS A 123 4.57 -6.71 20.09
CA HIS A 123 5.03 -5.79 21.12
C HIS A 123 3.89 -4.91 21.65
N LYS A 124 2.69 -5.46 21.81
CA LYS A 124 1.51 -4.69 22.26
C LYS A 124 1.69 -3.99 23.60
N ASP A 125 2.52 -4.52 24.47
CA ASP A 125 2.91 -3.94 25.76
C ASP A 125 3.76 -2.66 25.65
N ARG A 126 4.33 -2.39 24.48
CA ARG A 126 5.21 -1.24 24.19
C ARG A 126 4.58 -0.20 23.29
N LEU A 127 3.38 -0.45 22.76
CA LEU A 127 2.67 0.51 21.91
C LEU A 127 2.29 1.77 22.69
N TYR A 128 2.29 2.89 22.00
CA TYR A 128 1.79 4.17 22.53
C TYR A 128 0.27 4.23 22.57
N GLY A 129 -0.40 3.41 21.73
CA GLY A 129 -1.84 3.19 21.69
C GLY A 129 -2.24 1.77 22.09
N THR A 130 -3.49 1.43 21.78
CA THR A 130 -4.04 0.09 22.07
C THR A 130 -4.09 -0.81 20.84
N ALA A 131 -3.86 -0.24 19.66
CA ALA A 131 -3.92 -0.91 18.37
C ALA A 131 -2.94 -0.28 17.37
N VAL A 132 -2.62 -1.02 16.32
CA VAL A 132 -1.74 -0.59 15.23
C VAL A 132 -2.58 -0.21 14.02
N GLY A 133 -2.45 1.04 13.55
CA GLY A 133 -3.00 1.48 12.27
C GLY A 133 -2.05 1.18 11.12
N THR A 134 -2.58 0.80 9.98
CA THR A 134 -1.78 0.62 8.76
C THR A 134 -2.50 1.26 7.57
N TYR A 135 -1.77 2.07 6.80
CA TYR A 135 -2.26 2.65 5.56
C TYR A 135 -1.40 2.17 4.39
N THR A 136 -2.02 1.54 3.40
CA THR A 136 -1.33 0.96 2.22
C THR A 136 -2.07 1.27 0.93
N SER A 137 -1.39 1.13 -0.22
CA SER A 137 -1.98 1.31 -1.54
C SER A 137 -1.23 0.54 -2.64
N PRO A 138 -1.94 0.14 -3.70
CA PRO A 138 -3.40 0.14 -3.86
C PRO A 138 -4.08 -0.98 -3.05
N HIS A 139 -5.41 -1.04 -3.03
CA HIS A 139 -6.18 -2.19 -2.58
C HIS A 139 -6.34 -3.23 -3.70
N LEU A 140 -6.67 -4.45 -3.35
CA LEU A 140 -6.98 -5.52 -4.30
C LEU A 140 -8.47 -5.57 -4.67
N ILE A 141 -9.34 -5.62 -3.66
CA ILE A 141 -10.79 -5.82 -3.82
C ILE A 141 -11.56 -4.63 -3.24
N SER A 142 -11.28 -4.26 -2.00
CA SER A 142 -12.04 -3.26 -1.26
C SER A 142 -11.17 -2.08 -0.80
N PRO A 143 -11.63 -0.83 -0.94
CA PRO A 143 -10.90 0.34 -0.44
C PRO A 143 -10.62 0.29 1.07
N ARG A 144 -11.37 -0.50 1.84
CA ARG A 144 -11.12 -0.74 3.27
C ARG A 144 -9.73 -1.36 3.54
N GLU A 145 -9.22 -2.18 2.60
CA GLU A 145 -7.89 -2.78 2.71
C GLU A 145 -6.77 -1.74 2.84
N ARG A 146 -7.00 -0.52 2.34
CA ARG A 146 -6.03 0.58 2.47
C ARG A 146 -5.87 1.07 3.90
N ILE A 147 -6.87 0.84 4.74
CA ILE A 147 -6.93 1.32 6.13
C ILE A 147 -7.18 0.10 7.01
N ALA A 148 -6.12 -0.38 7.64
CA ALA A 148 -6.20 -1.55 8.50
C ALA A 148 -6.00 -1.18 9.97
N VAL A 149 -6.64 -1.93 10.85
CA VAL A 149 -6.46 -1.89 12.30
C VAL A 149 -6.02 -3.29 12.76
N ASP A 150 -4.92 -3.36 13.46
CA ASP A 150 -4.31 -4.63 13.89
C ASP A 150 -4.13 -5.64 12.73
N GLY A 151 -3.80 -5.13 11.54
CA GLY A 151 -3.56 -5.93 10.34
C GLY A 151 -4.82 -6.45 9.64
N GLN A 152 -6.02 -6.04 10.09
CA GLN A 152 -7.30 -6.35 9.44
C GLN A 152 -7.89 -5.11 8.80
N PRO A 153 -8.52 -5.19 7.62
CA PRO A 153 -9.25 -4.07 7.04
C PRO A 153 -10.24 -3.50 8.06
N VAL A 154 -10.31 -2.17 8.15
CA VAL A 154 -11.24 -1.49 9.06
C VAL A 154 -12.67 -1.99 8.86
N GLU A 155 -13.43 -2.10 9.96
CA GLU A 155 -14.82 -2.56 9.94
C GLU A 155 -15.69 -1.72 8.99
N LYS A 156 -16.65 -2.37 8.31
CA LYS A 156 -17.51 -1.73 7.31
C LYS A 156 -18.24 -0.50 7.84
N ASP A 157 -18.83 -0.63 9.02
CA ASP A 157 -19.63 0.43 9.61
C ASP A 157 -18.76 1.63 9.95
N VAL A 158 -17.55 1.40 10.52
CA VAL A 158 -16.57 2.44 10.84
C VAL A 158 -16.11 3.14 9.56
N PHE A 159 -15.81 2.38 8.50
CA PHE A 159 -15.41 2.93 7.22
C PHE A 159 -16.53 3.76 6.59
N THR A 160 -17.73 3.23 6.57
CA THR A 160 -18.92 3.88 6.00
C THR A 160 -19.21 5.21 6.68
N GLU A 161 -19.28 5.20 8.01
CA GLU A 161 -19.50 6.39 8.81
C GLU A 161 -18.43 7.45 8.54
N ALA A 162 -17.15 7.06 8.58
CA ALA A 162 -16.02 7.94 8.34
C ALA A 162 -16.03 8.56 6.92
N VAL A 163 -16.37 7.77 5.89
CA VAL A 163 -16.50 8.28 4.51
C VAL A 163 -17.54 9.39 4.46
N PHE A 164 -18.71 9.19 5.05
CA PHE A 164 -19.76 10.21 5.04
C PHE A 164 -19.39 11.43 5.89
N GLU A 165 -18.76 11.25 7.05
CA GLU A 165 -18.31 12.37 7.88
C GLU A 165 -17.34 13.28 7.10
N ILE A 166 -16.33 12.70 6.45
CA ILE A 166 -15.37 13.47 5.66
C ILE A 166 -16.01 14.05 4.40
N TRP A 167 -16.87 13.28 3.73
CA TRP A 167 -17.59 13.76 2.54
C TRP A 167 -18.46 14.97 2.84
N ASP A 168 -19.22 14.94 3.95
CA ASP A 168 -20.10 16.03 4.36
C ASP A 168 -19.32 17.30 4.73
N ARG A 169 -18.16 17.17 5.40
CA ARG A 169 -17.27 18.30 5.69
C ARG A 169 -16.84 19.01 4.41
N PHE A 170 -16.36 18.26 3.41
CA PHE A 170 -16.02 18.83 2.11
C PHE A 170 -17.22 19.41 1.38
N THR A 171 -18.40 18.81 1.50
CA THR A 171 -19.66 19.35 0.94
C THR A 171 -19.98 20.70 1.54
N GLU A 172 -19.88 20.85 2.85
CA GLU A 172 -20.13 22.12 3.53
C GLU A 172 -19.13 23.20 3.12
N VAL A 173 -17.85 22.87 3.03
CA VAL A 173 -16.81 23.77 2.49
C VAL A 173 -17.11 24.16 1.04
N GLY A 174 -17.57 23.22 0.22
CA GLY A 174 -17.99 23.51 -1.15
C GLY A 174 -19.07 24.57 -1.23
N LYS A 175 -20.06 24.49 -0.34
CA LYS A 175 -21.15 25.48 -0.25
C LYS A 175 -20.72 26.82 0.34
N THR A 176 -19.91 26.80 1.39
CA THR A 176 -19.62 28.00 2.20
C THR A 176 -18.39 28.76 1.76
N GLU A 177 -17.32 28.07 1.35
CA GLU A 177 -16.03 28.69 0.98
C GLU A 177 -15.83 28.75 -0.54
N MET A 178 -16.32 27.74 -1.32
CA MET A 178 -16.10 27.67 -2.75
C MET A 178 -17.26 28.24 -3.58
N GLY A 179 -18.40 28.55 -2.97
CA GLY A 179 -19.58 29.10 -3.63
C GLY A 179 -20.21 28.15 -4.66
N LEU A 180 -20.05 26.86 -4.48
CA LEU A 180 -20.62 25.84 -5.37
C LEU A 180 -22.14 25.72 -5.20
N SER A 181 -22.84 25.30 -6.26
CA SER A 181 -24.22 24.86 -6.16
C SER A 181 -24.35 23.68 -5.17
N VAL A 182 -25.56 23.43 -4.66
CA VAL A 182 -25.78 22.28 -3.76
C VAL A 182 -25.40 20.97 -4.46
N GLU A 183 -25.79 20.80 -5.71
CA GLU A 183 -25.52 19.61 -6.51
C GLU A 183 -24.01 19.42 -6.73
N ASP A 184 -23.28 20.46 -7.15
CA ASP A 184 -21.82 20.39 -7.35
C ASP A 184 -21.08 20.12 -6.03
N ALA A 185 -21.52 20.75 -4.93
CA ALA A 185 -20.91 20.55 -3.62
C ALA A 185 -21.16 19.14 -3.07
N GLU A 186 -22.30 18.52 -3.33
CA GLU A 186 -22.61 17.14 -2.97
C GLU A 186 -21.89 16.12 -3.87
N GLY A 187 -21.55 16.52 -5.08
CA GLY A 187 -20.75 15.76 -6.05
C GLY A 187 -19.26 15.76 -5.76
N ALA A 188 -18.46 15.47 -6.80
CA ALA A 188 -16.99 15.38 -6.74
C ALA A 188 -16.29 16.76 -6.74
N ALA A 189 -16.98 17.85 -7.11
CA ALA A 189 -16.35 19.14 -7.38
C ALA A 189 -15.67 19.78 -6.17
N SER A 190 -16.18 19.52 -4.95
CA SER A 190 -15.61 20.02 -3.70
C SER A 190 -14.62 19.06 -3.04
N LYS A 191 -14.39 17.87 -3.59
CA LYS A 191 -13.59 16.83 -2.97
C LYS A 191 -12.16 16.79 -3.57
N PRO A 192 -11.15 16.48 -2.74
CA PRO A 192 -9.81 16.23 -3.27
C PRO A 192 -9.79 14.93 -4.08
N PHE A 193 -8.74 14.74 -4.88
CA PHE A 193 -8.52 13.48 -5.59
C PHE A 193 -8.48 12.29 -4.65
N TYR A 194 -8.86 11.13 -5.17
CA TYR A 194 -9.06 9.88 -4.44
C TYR A 194 -7.97 9.55 -3.40
N PHE A 195 -6.68 9.64 -3.79
CA PHE A 195 -5.59 9.29 -2.88
C PHE A 195 -5.51 10.27 -1.69
N ARG A 196 -5.67 11.59 -1.92
CA ARG A 196 -5.70 12.59 -0.85
C ARG A 196 -6.90 12.37 0.07
N PHE A 197 -8.08 12.09 -0.51
CA PHE A 197 -9.28 11.78 0.27
C PHE A 197 -9.04 10.57 1.17
N MET A 198 -8.53 9.47 0.61
CA MET A 198 -8.25 8.24 1.37
C MET A 198 -7.18 8.42 2.45
N THR A 199 -6.17 9.25 2.21
CA THR A 199 -5.14 9.58 3.21
C THR A 199 -5.74 10.35 4.39
N ILE A 200 -6.60 11.34 4.13
CA ILE A 200 -7.33 12.09 5.18
C ILE A 200 -8.28 11.17 5.92
N LEU A 201 -9.00 10.31 5.20
CA LEU A 201 -9.91 9.31 5.78
C LEU A 201 -9.16 8.36 6.72
N ALA A 202 -7.95 7.92 6.37
CA ALA A 202 -7.14 7.07 7.22
C ALA A 202 -6.80 7.77 8.55
N TRP A 203 -6.31 9.00 8.52
CA TRP A 203 -6.04 9.76 9.75
C TRP A 203 -7.31 10.04 10.56
N HIS A 204 -8.42 10.36 9.88
CA HIS A 204 -9.70 10.54 10.56
C HIS A 204 -10.11 9.29 11.35
N ILE A 205 -10.03 8.12 10.73
CA ILE A 205 -10.34 6.82 11.37
C ILE A 205 -9.36 6.55 12.51
N PHE A 206 -8.05 6.74 12.31
CA PHE A 206 -7.05 6.48 13.34
C PHE A 206 -7.24 7.39 14.55
N LEU A 207 -7.50 8.68 14.34
CA LEU A 207 -7.79 9.63 15.42
C LEU A 207 -9.09 9.26 16.16
N LYS A 208 -10.16 8.91 15.43
CA LYS A 208 -11.45 8.52 16.00
C LYS A 208 -11.34 7.26 16.86
N LEU A 209 -10.51 6.30 16.46
CA LEU A 209 -10.26 5.05 17.19
C LEU A 209 -9.17 5.17 18.25
N GLY A 210 -8.53 6.33 18.41
CA GLY A 210 -7.46 6.54 19.40
C GLY A 210 -6.16 5.77 19.07
N ILE A 211 -5.94 5.43 17.80
CA ILE A 211 -4.73 4.75 17.34
C ILE A 211 -3.57 5.72 17.34
N ARG A 212 -2.42 5.31 17.91
CA ARG A 212 -1.23 6.15 18.07
C ARG A 212 0.00 5.60 17.36
N ASP A 213 0.01 4.33 17.01
CA ASP A 213 1.12 3.65 16.33
C ASP A 213 0.66 3.30 14.92
N VAL A 214 1.25 3.93 13.91
CA VAL A 214 0.79 3.83 12.52
C VAL A 214 1.95 3.48 11.59
N VAL A 215 1.72 2.53 10.70
CA VAL A 215 2.57 2.22 9.55
C VAL A 215 1.94 2.82 8.31
N MET A 216 2.63 3.75 7.64
CA MET A 216 2.07 4.53 6.54
C MET A 216 2.88 4.40 5.26
N GLU A 217 2.28 3.85 4.21
CA GLU A 217 2.85 3.72 2.88
C GLU A 217 2.61 4.98 2.06
N CYS A 218 3.66 5.51 1.38
CA CYS A 218 3.51 6.51 0.33
C CYS A 218 2.82 5.92 -0.90
N GLY A 219 1.98 6.69 -1.57
CA GLY A 219 1.38 6.30 -2.83
C GLY A 219 2.41 6.31 -3.96
N ILE A 220 2.94 7.48 -4.31
CA ILE A 220 3.91 7.68 -5.38
C ILE A 220 5.00 8.63 -4.92
N GLY A 221 6.26 8.26 -5.12
CA GLY A 221 7.40 9.10 -4.77
C GLY A 221 7.62 9.19 -3.27
N GLY A 222 7.58 10.36 -2.70
CA GLY A 222 7.79 10.68 -1.28
C GLY A 222 7.72 12.18 -1.02
N GLU A 223 8.60 13.01 -1.62
CA GLU A 223 8.69 14.45 -1.36
C GLU A 223 7.35 15.17 -1.51
N TYR A 224 6.58 14.84 -2.54
CA TYR A 224 5.29 15.48 -2.86
C TYR A 224 4.09 14.55 -2.62
N ASP A 225 4.31 13.41 -1.94
CA ASP A 225 3.24 12.49 -1.61
C ASP A 225 2.29 13.09 -0.57
N ALA A 226 0.99 12.79 -0.70
CA ALA A 226 -0.02 13.28 0.23
C ALA A 226 0.25 12.90 1.68
N THR A 227 0.91 11.76 1.91
CA THR A 227 1.29 11.31 3.26
C THR A 227 2.44 12.13 3.85
N ASN A 228 3.19 12.90 3.05
CA ASN A 228 4.40 13.58 3.50
C ASN A 228 4.19 14.92 4.21
N ILE A 229 2.94 15.29 4.51
CA ILE A 229 2.60 16.45 5.35
C ILE A 229 2.91 16.23 6.84
N LEU A 230 3.32 15.03 7.22
CA LEU A 230 3.66 14.68 8.60
C LEU A 230 4.75 15.59 9.17
N PRO A 231 4.52 16.22 10.34
CA PRO A 231 5.55 16.93 11.05
C PRO A 231 6.72 16.00 11.43
N PRO A 232 7.96 16.51 11.53
CA PRO A 232 9.12 15.67 11.89
C PRO A 232 8.94 14.87 13.17
N ALA A 233 8.34 15.46 14.21
CA ALA A 233 8.09 14.79 15.49
C ALA A 233 7.14 13.59 15.40
N ASN A 234 6.36 13.48 14.33
CA ASN A 234 5.39 12.41 14.12
C ASN A 234 5.95 11.23 13.32
N VAL A 235 7.18 11.33 12.80
CA VAL A 235 7.86 10.26 12.08
C VAL A 235 8.93 9.67 13.00
N SER A 236 8.68 8.49 13.52
CA SER A 236 9.62 7.75 14.38
C SER A 236 10.70 7.04 13.59
N ALA A 237 10.34 6.52 12.42
CA ALA A 237 11.25 5.88 11.47
C ALA A 237 10.77 6.12 10.04
N ALA A 238 11.71 6.31 9.12
CA ALA A 238 11.44 6.35 7.69
C ALA A 238 12.10 5.14 7.00
N VAL A 239 11.44 4.54 6.02
CA VAL A 239 11.99 3.40 5.28
C VAL A 239 11.97 3.70 3.80
N ILE A 240 13.14 3.59 3.14
CA ILE A 240 13.25 3.63 1.70
C ILE A 240 13.55 2.20 1.24
N THR A 241 12.55 1.55 0.65
CA THR A 241 12.66 0.17 0.17
C THR A 241 13.39 0.11 -1.17
N GLN A 242 13.31 -1.02 -1.88
CA GLN A 242 13.99 -1.19 -3.17
C GLN A 242 13.66 -0.05 -4.14
N LEU A 243 14.70 0.54 -4.74
CA LEU A 243 14.63 1.55 -5.78
C LEU A 243 14.68 0.91 -7.18
N GLY A 244 14.08 1.56 -8.16
CA GLY A 244 14.02 1.14 -9.56
C GLY A 244 13.17 2.12 -10.38
N ILE A 245 13.14 1.94 -11.69
CA ILE A 245 12.40 2.80 -12.60
C ILE A 245 10.90 2.49 -12.52
N ASP A 246 10.12 3.46 -12.07
CA ASP A 246 8.65 3.42 -12.09
C ASP A 246 8.09 4.85 -12.04
N HIS A 247 6.85 5.05 -12.48
CA HIS A 247 6.16 6.35 -12.49
C HIS A 247 6.98 7.47 -13.15
N VAL A 248 7.64 7.18 -14.28
CA VAL A 248 8.59 8.05 -14.97
C VAL A 248 8.03 9.44 -15.25
N ALA A 249 6.75 9.52 -15.65
CA ALA A 249 6.09 10.79 -15.93
C ALA A 249 6.08 11.76 -14.73
N MET A 250 6.07 11.24 -13.50
CA MET A 250 5.99 12.02 -12.26
C MET A 250 7.33 12.16 -11.55
N LEU A 251 8.16 11.11 -11.57
CA LEU A 251 9.37 11.01 -10.74
C LEU A 251 10.67 11.21 -11.56
N GLY A 252 10.57 11.23 -12.89
CA GLY A 252 11.71 11.26 -13.78
C GLY A 252 12.15 9.86 -14.21
N ASP A 253 13.08 9.84 -15.16
CA ASP A 253 13.48 8.69 -15.97
C ASP A 253 14.77 8.00 -15.49
N THR A 254 15.34 8.43 -14.36
CA THR A 254 16.52 7.81 -13.75
C THR A 254 16.28 7.41 -12.31
N VAL A 255 17.05 6.41 -11.82
CA VAL A 255 16.93 5.92 -10.44
C VAL A 255 17.30 7.01 -9.44
N GLU A 256 18.26 7.88 -9.77
CA GLU A 256 18.69 9.01 -8.93
C GLU A 256 17.55 10.02 -8.72
N LYS A 257 16.82 10.40 -9.78
CA LYS A 257 15.66 11.28 -9.68
C LYS A 257 14.57 10.65 -8.81
N ILE A 258 14.31 9.35 -9.01
CA ILE A 258 13.35 8.58 -8.23
C ILE A 258 13.80 8.48 -6.77
N ALA A 259 15.08 8.24 -6.50
CA ALA A 259 15.66 8.22 -5.17
C ALA A 259 15.49 9.57 -4.46
N TRP A 260 15.73 10.68 -5.17
CA TRP A 260 15.53 12.03 -4.64
C TRP A 260 14.09 12.24 -4.14
N HIS A 261 13.10 11.86 -4.95
CA HIS A 261 11.68 11.95 -4.55
C HIS A 261 11.36 11.09 -3.33
N LYS A 262 11.86 9.83 -3.31
CA LYS A 262 11.56 8.90 -2.24
C LYS A 262 12.22 9.28 -0.92
N ALA A 263 13.43 9.81 -0.97
CA ALA A 263 14.15 10.33 0.19
C ALA A 263 13.51 11.59 0.79
N GLY A 264 12.53 12.18 0.12
CA GLY A 264 11.74 13.30 0.65
C GLY A 264 10.95 13.00 1.92
N ILE A 265 10.74 11.71 2.26
CA ILE A 265 10.10 11.30 3.52
C ILE A 265 11.03 11.37 4.74
N LEU A 266 12.33 11.51 4.54
CA LEU A 266 13.28 11.70 5.63
C LEU A 266 12.96 12.99 6.39
N LYS A 267 13.02 12.96 7.71
CA LYS A 267 12.67 14.09 8.58
C LYS A 267 13.81 14.37 9.56
N SER A 268 13.87 15.62 10.00
CA SER A 268 14.82 15.99 11.05
C SER A 268 14.57 15.19 12.33
N ASN A 269 15.64 14.74 12.95
CA ASN A 269 15.63 13.92 14.16
C ASN A 269 14.95 12.53 14.03
N ALA A 270 14.64 12.10 12.81
CA ALA A 270 14.16 10.75 12.52
C ALA A 270 15.25 9.91 11.85
N THR A 271 15.28 8.62 12.13
CA THR A 271 16.18 7.66 11.49
C THR A 271 15.51 7.08 10.25
N GLY A 272 16.17 7.21 9.10
CA GLY A 272 15.82 6.54 7.86
C GLY A 272 16.61 5.25 7.68
N PHE A 273 15.98 4.22 7.15
CA PHE A 273 16.58 2.92 6.85
C PHE A 273 16.47 2.61 5.37
N THR A 274 17.57 2.16 4.76
CA THR A 274 17.61 1.74 3.34
C THR A 274 18.65 0.65 3.14
N ARG A 275 18.57 -0.05 1.99
CA ARG A 275 19.64 -0.95 1.56
C ARG A 275 20.85 -0.15 1.10
N ASN A 276 22.03 -0.66 1.36
CA ASN A 276 23.25 -0.17 0.73
C ASN A 276 23.35 -0.72 -0.70
N LEU A 277 23.15 0.13 -1.69
CA LEU A 277 23.23 -0.21 -3.11
C LEU A 277 24.67 -0.01 -3.61
N SER A 278 25.59 -0.89 -3.20
CA SER A 278 27.02 -0.79 -3.52
C SER A 278 27.33 -0.71 -5.02
N GLN A 279 26.44 -1.26 -5.86
CA GLN A 279 26.56 -1.22 -7.32
C GLN A 279 25.97 0.05 -7.95
N GLN A 280 25.36 0.94 -7.15
CA GLN A 280 24.74 2.20 -7.59
C GLN A 280 25.17 3.34 -6.65
N PRO A 281 26.47 3.68 -6.61
CA PRO A 281 27.00 4.68 -5.68
C PRO A 281 26.37 6.08 -5.87
N GLU A 282 25.99 6.43 -7.10
CA GLU A 282 25.34 7.71 -7.42
C GLU A 282 23.94 7.80 -6.76
N VAL A 283 23.21 6.71 -6.72
CA VAL A 283 21.92 6.63 -6.04
C VAL A 283 22.10 6.79 -4.53
N MET A 284 23.09 6.13 -3.96
CA MET A 284 23.42 6.25 -2.53
C MET A 284 23.84 7.67 -2.16
N GLU A 285 24.61 8.34 -3.02
CA GLU A 285 25.00 9.73 -2.80
C GLU A 285 23.76 10.65 -2.72
N VAL A 286 22.79 10.47 -3.64
CA VAL A 286 21.51 11.21 -3.57
C VAL A 286 20.79 10.98 -2.25
N LEU A 287 20.71 9.73 -1.77
CA LEU A 287 20.04 9.42 -0.50
C LEU A 287 20.74 10.08 0.69
N ARG A 288 22.08 10.04 0.74
CA ARG A 288 22.88 10.68 1.79
C ARG A 288 22.74 12.21 1.77
N GLN A 289 22.81 12.80 0.59
CA GLN A 289 22.59 14.23 0.42
C GLN A 289 21.20 14.65 0.90
N ARG A 290 20.15 13.91 0.53
CA ARG A 290 18.78 14.19 0.98
C ARG A 290 18.62 14.02 2.50
N ALA A 291 19.26 13.04 3.12
CA ALA A 291 19.27 12.89 4.56
C ALA A 291 19.92 14.12 5.24
N ALA A 292 21.05 14.59 4.73
CA ALA A 292 21.72 15.77 5.23
C ALA A 292 20.85 17.05 5.05
N GLU A 293 20.23 17.26 3.89
CA GLU A 293 19.32 18.38 3.63
C GLU A 293 18.12 18.39 4.59
N LYS A 294 17.56 17.22 4.89
CA LYS A 294 16.45 17.06 5.82
C LYS A 294 16.88 16.99 7.29
N GLN A 295 18.19 17.04 7.58
CA GLN A 295 18.76 16.91 8.93
C GLN A 295 18.35 15.62 9.65
N GLY A 296 18.14 14.54 8.87
CA GLY A 296 17.82 13.20 9.34
C GLY A 296 19.05 12.29 9.34
N GLN A 297 18.98 11.20 10.08
CA GLN A 297 19.97 10.12 10.01
C GLN A 297 19.57 9.12 8.91
N LEU A 298 20.56 8.55 8.22
CA LEU A 298 20.35 7.46 7.26
C LEU A 298 21.20 6.27 7.67
N VAL A 299 20.55 5.15 7.94
CA VAL A 299 21.18 3.86 8.23
C VAL A 299 21.10 3.01 6.96
N GLU A 300 22.26 2.63 6.46
CA GLU A 300 22.44 1.81 5.27
C GLU A 300 22.70 0.36 5.68
N ILE A 301 21.92 -0.57 5.14
CA ILE A 301 22.02 -2.00 5.49
C ILE A 301 22.73 -2.74 4.37
N ASP A 302 23.87 -3.35 4.67
CA ASP A 302 24.63 -4.13 3.71
C ASP A 302 23.88 -5.41 3.31
N ASP A 303 23.83 -5.67 2.01
CA ASP A 303 23.21 -6.88 1.47
C ASP A 303 23.87 -8.15 2.02
N ALA A 304 25.19 -8.17 2.16
CA ALA A 304 25.92 -9.31 2.73
C ALA A 304 25.50 -9.63 4.17
N LEU A 305 25.15 -8.61 4.98
CA LEU A 305 24.64 -8.82 6.32
C LEU A 305 23.24 -9.48 6.31
N VAL A 306 22.37 -9.03 5.40
CA VAL A 306 21.02 -9.59 5.23
C VAL A 306 21.08 -11.01 4.66
N GLU A 307 21.97 -11.26 3.71
CA GLU A 307 22.17 -12.59 3.13
C GLU A 307 22.73 -13.58 4.16
N GLY A 308 23.68 -13.13 4.98
CA GLY A 308 24.25 -13.93 6.07
C GLY A 308 23.22 -14.26 7.16
N TRP A 309 22.28 -13.36 7.42
CA TRP A 309 21.16 -13.63 8.31
C TRP A 309 20.13 -14.60 7.68
N GLY A 310 19.90 -14.53 6.38
CA GLY A 310 19.03 -15.44 5.62
C GLY A 310 17.52 -15.17 5.72
N GLY A 311 17.08 -14.30 6.63
CA GLY A 311 15.64 -13.99 6.85
C GLY A 311 14.89 -15.08 7.61
N VAL A 312 13.60 -14.85 7.80
CA VAL A 312 12.67 -15.77 8.45
C VAL A 312 11.64 -16.27 7.43
N GLN A 313 11.52 -17.57 7.29
CA GLN A 313 10.51 -18.17 6.41
C GLN A 313 9.11 -17.98 6.98
N GLY A 314 8.19 -17.44 6.20
CA GLY A 314 6.85 -17.11 6.64
C GLY A 314 5.81 -17.14 5.51
N ASN A 315 4.71 -16.46 5.68
CA ASN A 315 3.62 -16.41 4.70
C ASN A 315 3.99 -15.62 3.44
N LEU A 316 4.72 -14.50 3.58
CA LEU A 316 5.23 -13.75 2.43
C LEU A 316 6.43 -14.47 1.83
N LYS A 317 6.29 -14.92 0.59
CA LYS A 317 7.29 -15.73 -0.12
C LYS A 317 8.21 -14.88 -0.99
N GLY A 318 9.32 -15.49 -1.41
CA GLY A 318 10.34 -14.89 -2.28
C GLY A 318 11.58 -14.43 -1.49
N ASP A 319 12.77 -14.75 -2.03
CA ASP A 319 14.05 -14.47 -1.38
C ASP A 319 14.31 -12.98 -1.12
N PHE A 320 13.73 -12.11 -1.94
CA PHE A 320 13.78 -10.66 -1.77
C PHE A 320 13.10 -10.17 -0.47
N GLN A 321 12.23 -10.98 0.14
CA GLN A 321 11.54 -10.60 1.37
C GLN A 321 12.48 -10.46 2.57
N ARG A 322 13.65 -11.13 2.58
CA ARG A 322 14.64 -10.95 3.66
C ARG A 322 15.10 -9.50 3.83
N HIS A 323 15.21 -8.74 2.74
CA HIS A 323 15.55 -7.32 2.80
C HIS A 323 14.39 -6.48 3.34
N ASN A 324 13.14 -6.80 2.94
CA ASN A 324 11.96 -6.14 3.48
C ASN A 324 11.79 -6.43 4.97
N GLN A 325 12.09 -7.66 5.41
CA GLN A 325 12.09 -8.05 6.82
C GLN A 325 13.13 -7.29 7.63
N ALA A 326 14.37 -7.18 7.14
CA ALA A 326 15.43 -6.45 7.81
C ALA A 326 15.07 -4.97 8.00
N LEU A 327 14.55 -4.32 6.94
CA LEU A 327 14.08 -2.93 7.00
C LEU A 327 12.94 -2.76 8.01
N ALA A 328 11.97 -3.67 8.02
CA ALA A 328 10.84 -3.63 8.95
C ALA A 328 11.27 -3.82 10.41
N LEU A 329 12.18 -4.78 10.69
CA LEU A 329 12.73 -5.01 12.02
C LEU A 329 13.38 -3.74 12.59
N LEU A 330 14.27 -3.13 11.81
CA LEU A 330 14.97 -1.91 12.22
C LEU A 330 14.01 -0.75 12.45
N ALA A 331 13.06 -0.55 11.53
CA ALA A 331 12.07 0.51 11.66
C ALA A 331 11.17 0.32 12.89
N VAL A 332 10.76 -0.91 13.19
CA VAL A 332 9.96 -1.23 14.37
C VAL A 332 10.76 -1.03 15.66
N LYS A 333 12.01 -1.48 15.71
CA LYS A 333 12.87 -1.24 16.88
C LYS A 333 13.06 0.25 17.13
N GLN A 334 13.34 1.03 16.08
CA GLN A 334 13.43 2.49 16.17
C GLN A 334 12.11 3.12 16.66
N HIS A 335 10.96 2.63 16.15
CA HIS A 335 9.64 3.12 16.55
C HIS A 335 9.34 2.85 18.03
N LEU A 336 9.82 1.74 18.56
CA LEU A 336 9.65 1.32 19.96
C LEU A 336 10.78 1.82 20.88
N ASP A 337 11.63 2.74 20.39
CA ASP A 337 12.79 3.28 21.11
C ASP A 337 13.76 2.19 21.62
N LEU A 338 13.93 1.12 20.81
CA LEU A 338 14.88 0.04 21.04
C LEU A 338 16.15 0.23 20.18
N ASP A 339 17.20 -0.51 20.50
CA ASP A 339 18.41 -0.53 19.67
C ASP A 339 18.11 -1.05 18.27
N ALA A 340 18.34 -0.21 17.25
CA ALA A 340 18.10 -0.45 15.84
C ALA A 340 19.41 -0.51 15.02
N ASP A 341 20.53 -0.87 15.64
CA ASP A 341 21.76 -1.18 14.92
C ASP A 341 21.56 -2.43 14.03
N PRO A 342 21.92 -2.39 12.72
CA PRO A 342 21.65 -3.50 11.82
C PRO A 342 22.29 -4.82 12.23
N LYS A 343 23.56 -4.79 12.68
CA LYS A 343 24.30 -5.99 13.04
C LYS A 343 23.74 -6.64 14.30
N SER A 344 23.51 -5.87 15.35
CA SER A 344 22.94 -6.37 16.60
C SER A 344 21.51 -6.88 16.39
N THR A 345 20.70 -6.15 15.62
CA THR A 345 19.32 -6.51 15.33
C THR A 345 19.22 -7.84 14.59
N LEU A 346 19.92 -8.00 13.46
CA LEU A 346 19.80 -9.21 12.65
C LEU A 346 20.48 -10.43 13.31
N SER A 347 21.48 -10.22 14.17
CA SER A 347 22.11 -11.32 14.93
C SER A 347 21.26 -11.80 16.12
N ASN A 348 20.30 -11.02 16.59
CA ASN A 348 19.55 -11.27 17.81
C ASN A 348 18.03 -11.15 17.62
N VAL A 349 17.50 -11.68 16.49
CA VAL A 349 16.05 -11.72 16.25
C VAL A 349 15.39 -12.62 17.30
N SER A 350 14.52 -12.05 18.12
CA SER A 350 13.80 -12.75 19.18
C SER A 350 12.74 -13.71 18.62
N SER A 351 12.25 -14.62 19.47
CA SER A 351 11.15 -15.52 19.09
C SER A 351 9.87 -14.78 18.73
N ASP A 352 9.61 -13.66 19.38
CA ASP A 352 8.41 -12.84 19.12
C ASP A 352 8.56 -12.11 17.77
N GLU A 353 9.71 -11.51 17.50
CA GLU A 353 10.01 -10.92 16.20
C GLU A 353 9.95 -11.96 15.08
N ALA A 354 10.51 -13.16 15.29
CA ALA A 354 10.42 -14.25 14.32
C ALA A 354 8.97 -14.66 14.05
N ARG A 355 8.12 -14.77 15.09
CA ARG A 355 6.68 -15.03 14.91
C ARG A 355 5.99 -13.90 14.14
N GLY A 356 6.31 -12.64 14.43
CA GLY A 356 5.79 -11.49 13.69
C GLY A 356 6.15 -11.56 12.21
N LEU A 357 7.41 -11.85 11.87
CA LEU A 357 7.86 -12.02 10.49
C LEU A 357 7.17 -13.19 9.78
N GLN A 358 6.99 -14.32 10.47
CA GLN A 358 6.29 -15.50 9.94
C GLN A 358 4.82 -15.24 9.67
N ALA A 359 4.16 -14.52 10.56
CA ALA A 359 2.72 -14.28 10.53
C ALA A 359 2.30 -13.19 9.53
N ALA A 360 3.22 -12.33 9.11
CA ALA A 360 2.93 -11.22 8.19
C ALA A 360 2.25 -11.71 6.91
N ARG A 361 1.20 -11.00 6.47
CA ARG A 361 0.42 -11.33 5.26
C ARG A 361 0.18 -10.08 4.42
N LEU A 362 0.22 -10.27 3.12
CA LEU A 362 -0.16 -9.25 2.13
C LEU A 362 -0.77 -10.00 0.94
N ARG A 363 -2.06 -9.77 0.69
CA ARG A 363 -2.79 -10.43 -0.38
C ARG A 363 -2.22 -10.08 -1.76
N GLY A 364 -2.24 -11.06 -2.67
CA GLY A 364 -1.80 -10.88 -4.05
C GLY A 364 -0.29 -10.64 -4.24
N ARG A 365 0.53 -11.11 -3.29
CA ARG A 365 2.00 -11.05 -3.36
C ARG A 365 2.60 -12.43 -3.09
N CYS A 366 2.95 -13.13 -4.15
CA CYS A 366 3.42 -14.53 -4.10
C CYS A 366 2.49 -15.38 -3.19
N GLU A 367 1.19 -15.14 -3.29
CA GLU A 367 0.18 -15.78 -2.45
C GLU A 367 -0.21 -17.14 -3.05
N VAL A 368 -0.36 -18.13 -2.18
CA VAL A 368 -0.85 -19.46 -2.56
C VAL A 368 -2.19 -19.71 -1.86
N VAL A 369 -3.23 -19.96 -2.64
CA VAL A 369 -4.57 -20.29 -2.16
C VAL A 369 -4.94 -21.68 -2.66
N SER A 370 -5.36 -22.57 -1.76
CA SER A 370 -5.86 -23.89 -2.12
C SER A 370 -7.38 -23.94 -1.95
N GLN A 371 -8.08 -24.30 -3.02
CA GLN A 371 -9.53 -24.39 -3.04
C GLN A 371 -9.98 -25.51 -4.00
N GLU A 372 -10.89 -26.40 -3.59
CA GLU A 372 -11.48 -27.46 -4.44
C GLU A 372 -10.42 -28.30 -5.18
N ASP A 373 -9.34 -28.73 -4.50
CA ASP A 373 -8.20 -29.47 -5.07
C ASP A 373 -7.39 -28.70 -6.14
N ILE A 374 -7.61 -27.39 -6.26
CA ILE A 374 -6.86 -26.49 -7.12
C ILE A 374 -5.97 -25.59 -6.27
N THR A 375 -4.69 -25.50 -6.65
CA THR A 375 -3.74 -24.57 -6.07
C THR A 375 -3.59 -23.35 -6.98
N TRP A 376 -3.95 -22.18 -6.46
CA TRP A 376 -3.86 -20.89 -7.12
C TRP A 376 -2.60 -20.17 -6.65
N TYR A 377 -1.76 -19.77 -7.59
CA TYR A 377 -0.58 -18.96 -7.36
C TYR A 377 -0.90 -17.54 -7.83
N LEU A 378 -0.90 -16.57 -6.94
CA LEU A 378 -1.45 -15.23 -7.19
C LEU A 378 -0.37 -14.17 -6.94
N ASP A 379 -0.02 -13.41 -7.97
CA ASP A 379 0.87 -12.26 -7.83
C ASP A 379 0.55 -11.15 -8.82
N GLY A 380 0.41 -9.93 -8.32
CA GLY A 380 0.06 -8.75 -9.11
C GLY A 380 1.23 -8.09 -9.84
N ALA A 381 2.27 -8.83 -10.21
CA ALA A 381 3.40 -8.34 -10.98
C ALA A 381 2.97 -7.73 -12.31
N HIS A 382 3.57 -6.59 -12.68
CA HIS A 382 3.20 -5.83 -13.87
C HIS A 382 4.38 -5.04 -14.48
N THR A 383 5.63 -5.38 -14.12
CA THR A 383 6.88 -4.88 -14.70
C THR A 383 7.80 -6.05 -14.98
N ASN A 384 8.79 -5.87 -15.88
CA ASN A 384 9.74 -6.93 -16.21
C ASN A 384 10.41 -7.51 -14.97
N GLU A 385 10.94 -6.68 -14.07
CA GLU A 385 11.63 -7.11 -12.86
C GLU A 385 10.71 -7.88 -11.90
N SER A 386 9.44 -7.46 -11.79
CA SER A 386 8.48 -8.16 -10.91
C SER A 386 8.03 -9.49 -11.51
N LEU A 387 7.86 -9.57 -12.82
CA LEU A 387 7.52 -10.81 -13.52
C LEU A 387 8.65 -11.83 -13.47
N GLU A 388 9.93 -11.40 -13.53
CA GLU A 388 11.09 -12.25 -13.30
C GLU A 388 11.07 -12.86 -11.88
N GLN A 389 10.74 -12.06 -10.86
CA GLN A 389 10.59 -12.55 -9.49
C GLN A 389 9.45 -13.57 -9.37
N VAL A 390 8.32 -13.33 -10.03
CA VAL A 390 7.18 -14.28 -10.08
C VAL A 390 7.59 -15.57 -10.79
N ALA A 391 8.29 -15.51 -11.91
CA ALA A 391 8.77 -16.69 -12.60
C ALA A 391 9.67 -17.54 -11.70
N THR A 392 10.62 -16.90 -11.00
CA THR A 392 11.52 -17.56 -10.05
C THR A 392 10.75 -18.21 -8.90
N TRP A 393 9.84 -17.44 -8.25
CA TRP A 393 9.01 -17.95 -7.17
C TRP A 393 8.10 -19.11 -7.62
N PHE A 394 7.47 -19.00 -8.78
CA PHE A 394 6.57 -20.03 -9.29
C PHE A 394 7.31 -21.32 -9.58
N LYS A 395 8.52 -21.25 -10.20
CA LYS A 395 9.40 -22.41 -10.43
C LYS A 395 9.80 -23.11 -9.12
N GLN A 396 10.12 -22.33 -8.09
CA GLN A 396 10.48 -22.89 -6.76
C GLN A 396 9.27 -23.50 -6.03
N SER A 397 8.06 -23.03 -6.33
CA SER A 397 6.82 -23.45 -5.67
C SER A 397 6.10 -24.62 -6.36
N THR A 398 6.55 -25.02 -7.55
CA THR A 398 5.91 -26.07 -8.37
C THR A 398 6.90 -27.17 -8.74
N PRO A 399 6.45 -28.44 -8.85
CA PRO A 399 7.30 -29.52 -9.35
C PRO A 399 7.81 -29.21 -10.77
N PRO A 400 9.04 -29.63 -11.13
CA PRO A 400 9.65 -29.30 -12.43
C PRO A 400 8.85 -29.74 -13.65
N ASP A 401 8.14 -30.86 -13.55
CA ASP A 401 7.39 -31.43 -14.68
C ASP A 401 5.87 -31.15 -14.59
N ALA A 402 5.47 -30.28 -13.65
CA ALA A 402 4.07 -29.96 -13.47
C ALA A 402 3.54 -29.07 -14.59
N GLN A 403 2.43 -29.48 -15.19
CA GLN A 403 1.63 -28.66 -16.10
C GLN A 403 0.76 -27.71 -15.26
N SER A 404 0.62 -26.48 -15.73
CA SER A 404 -0.16 -25.44 -15.07
C SER A 404 -1.01 -24.67 -16.07
N ILE A 405 -1.95 -23.87 -15.56
CA ILE A 405 -2.74 -22.92 -16.34
C ILE A 405 -2.25 -21.53 -16.00
N LEU A 406 -2.09 -20.68 -17.00
CA LEU A 406 -1.80 -19.26 -16.83
C LEU A 406 -3.08 -18.44 -17.00
N ILE A 407 -3.39 -17.53 -16.08
CA ILE A 407 -4.32 -16.42 -16.29
C ILE A 407 -3.51 -15.13 -16.31
N PHE A 408 -3.58 -14.38 -17.41
CA PHE A 408 -2.78 -13.17 -17.59
C PHE A 408 -3.61 -12.01 -18.13
N ASN A 409 -3.36 -10.83 -17.59
CA ASN A 409 -3.86 -9.56 -18.14
C ASN A 409 -2.96 -8.39 -17.80
N GLN A 410 -2.82 -7.47 -18.75
CA GLN A 410 -2.24 -6.15 -18.56
C GLN A 410 -2.92 -5.17 -19.52
N GLN A 411 -3.48 -4.08 -19.00
CA GLN A 411 -4.24 -3.10 -19.81
C GLN A 411 -3.51 -1.74 -19.95
N GLU A 412 -2.57 -1.42 -19.06
CA GLU A 412 -1.93 -0.12 -19.01
C GLU A 412 -0.54 -0.09 -19.68
N ARG A 413 0.02 -1.27 -19.98
CA ARG A 413 1.37 -1.45 -20.55
C ARG A 413 1.32 -2.42 -21.71
N ASP A 414 2.40 -2.55 -22.46
CA ASP A 414 2.50 -3.56 -23.53
C ASP A 414 2.42 -4.99 -22.95
N ALA A 415 1.22 -5.55 -23.02
CA ALA A 415 0.91 -6.89 -22.52
C ALA A 415 1.74 -7.98 -23.21
N SER A 416 1.95 -7.85 -24.51
CA SER A 416 2.70 -8.83 -25.31
C SER A 416 4.18 -8.83 -24.94
N HIS A 417 4.77 -7.64 -24.74
CA HIS A 417 6.16 -7.52 -24.31
C HIS A 417 6.38 -8.10 -22.90
N LEU A 418 5.50 -7.77 -21.95
CA LEU A 418 5.59 -8.26 -20.58
C LEU A 418 5.40 -9.77 -20.48
N LEU A 419 4.46 -10.32 -21.26
CA LEU A 419 4.25 -11.78 -21.35
C LEU A 419 5.48 -12.47 -21.95
N ALA A 420 6.04 -11.93 -23.04
CA ALA A 420 7.25 -12.48 -23.66
C ALA A 420 8.44 -12.48 -22.68
N HIS A 421 8.62 -11.39 -21.93
CA HIS A 421 9.64 -11.32 -20.90
C HIS A 421 9.42 -12.38 -19.81
N PHE A 422 8.19 -12.49 -19.28
CA PHE A 422 7.84 -13.50 -18.29
C PHE A 422 8.16 -14.91 -18.77
N LEU A 423 7.73 -15.26 -20.01
CA LEU A 423 7.98 -16.59 -20.59
C LEU A 423 9.47 -16.86 -20.81
N SER A 424 10.26 -15.84 -21.14
CA SER A 424 11.73 -15.98 -21.28
C SER A 424 12.44 -16.26 -19.95
N CYS A 425 11.83 -15.87 -18.82
CA CYS A 425 12.33 -16.18 -17.48
C CYS A 425 11.90 -17.56 -16.98
N MET A 426 10.96 -18.23 -17.69
CA MET A 426 10.57 -19.61 -17.42
C MET A 426 11.56 -20.56 -18.11
N ASP A 427 12.10 -21.56 -17.39
CA ASP A 427 13.05 -22.53 -17.95
C ASP A 427 12.43 -23.38 -19.05
N ARG A 428 11.10 -23.49 -19.03
CA ARG A 428 10.28 -24.19 -20.02
C ARG A 428 9.03 -23.36 -20.34
N PRO A 429 8.92 -22.77 -21.53
CA PRO A 429 7.69 -22.13 -21.99
C PRO A 429 6.50 -23.11 -22.00
N THR A 430 6.79 -24.42 -22.10
CA THR A 430 5.80 -25.53 -22.05
C THR A 430 5.29 -25.88 -20.65
N ALA A 431 5.65 -25.12 -19.62
CA ALA A 431 5.11 -25.29 -18.26
C ALA A 431 3.59 -25.02 -18.19
N PHE A 432 3.05 -24.33 -19.19
CA PHE A 432 1.62 -24.03 -19.27
C PHE A 432 0.95 -24.85 -20.38
N SER A 433 -0.03 -25.68 -20.00
CA SER A 433 -0.90 -26.38 -20.95
C SER A 433 -1.94 -25.44 -21.57
N HIS A 434 -2.41 -24.47 -20.78
CA HIS A 434 -3.40 -23.48 -21.20
C HIS A 434 -3.01 -22.09 -20.71
N ALA A 435 -3.31 -21.06 -21.51
CA ALA A 435 -3.18 -19.67 -21.14
C ALA A 435 -4.47 -18.91 -21.44
N LEU A 436 -5.06 -18.33 -20.42
CA LEU A 436 -6.34 -17.64 -20.46
C LEU A 436 -6.09 -16.13 -20.31
N PHE A 437 -6.53 -15.36 -21.29
CA PHE A 437 -6.37 -13.92 -21.33
C PHE A 437 -7.72 -13.26 -21.10
N THR A 438 -7.80 -12.34 -20.12
CA THR A 438 -9.07 -11.76 -19.71
C THR A 438 -8.96 -10.26 -19.51
N ARG A 439 -10.09 -9.58 -19.50
CA ARG A 439 -10.19 -8.20 -19.01
C ARG A 439 -10.32 -8.18 -17.49
N ASN A 440 -10.24 -6.99 -16.89
CA ASN A 440 -10.34 -6.84 -15.42
C ASN A 440 -11.80 -6.73 -14.90
N GLU A 441 -12.79 -6.70 -15.80
CA GLU A 441 -14.20 -6.65 -15.44
C GLU A 441 -14.64 -7.97 -14.79
N GLN A 442 -15.42 -7.87 -13.70
CA GLN A 442 -15.87 -9.05 -12.96
C GLN A 442 -16.90 -9.88 -13.73
N THR A 443 -17.87 -9.20 -14.34
CA THR A 443 -18.99 -9.81 -15.04
C THR A 443 -19.04 -9.35 -16.50
N LYS A 444 -19.82 -10.06 -17.30
CA LYS A 444 -20.04 -9.69 -18.69
C LYS A 444 -20.75 -8.33 -18.77
N ALA A 445 -20.16 -7.39 -19.50
CA ALA A 445 -20.81 -6.12 -19.84
C ALA A 445 -21.91 -6.34 -20.89
N GLU A 446 -22.91 -5.45 -20.91
CA GLU A 446 -24.00 -5.51 -21.90
C GLU A 446 -23.50 -5.23 -23.32
N ASP A 447 -22.48 -4.38 -23.46
CA ASP A 447 -21.91 -4.00 -24.76
C ASP A 447 -20.67 -4.83 -25.11
N ALA A 448 -20.38 -4.92 -26.42
CA ALA A 448 -19.18 -5.56 -26.94
C ALA A 448 -17.92 -4.85 -26.44
N GLN A 449 -17.07 -5.58 -25.73
CA GLN A 449 -15.83 -5.08 -25.15
C GLN A 449 -14.65 -5.28 -26.11
N ASP A 450 -13.74 -4.30 -26.16
CA ASP A 450 -12.49 -4.43 -26.90
C ASP A 450 -11.53 -5.39 -26.17
N THR A 451 -11.20 -6.49 -26.80
CA THR A 451 -10.25 -7.52 -26.35
C THR A 451 -8.98 -7.58 -27.20
N SER A 452 -8.69 -6.55 -27.98
CA SER A 452 -7.52 -6.51 -28.87
C SER A 452 -6.19 -6.73 -28.13
N VAL A 453 -6.05 -6.18 -26.93
CA VAL A 453 -4.88 -6.35 -26.07
C VAL A 453 -4.72 -7.80 -25.62
N GLN A 454 -5.82 -8.44 -25.20
CA GLN A 454 -5.84 -9.85 -24.78
C GLN A 454 -5.58 -10.78 -25.96
N ALA A 455 -6.14 -10.48 -27.13
CA ALA A 455 -5.89 -11.24 -28.37
C ALA A 455 -4.42 -11.11 -28.81
N ALA A 456 -3.81 -9.93 -28.70
CA ALA A 456 -2.39 -9.75 -29.01
C ALA A 456 -1.49 -10.56 -28.05
N ALA A 457 -1.79 -10.57 -26.75
CA ALA A 457 -1.08 -11.38 -25.77
C ALA A 457 -1.27 -12.90 -26.05
N ALA A 458 -2.47 -13.34 -26.40
CA ALA A 458 -2.72 -14.73 -26.81
C ALA A 458 -1.93 -15.14 -28.06
N GLY A 459 -1.84 -14.24 -29.05
CA GLY A 459 -0.99 -14.44 -30.24
C GLY A 459 0.49 -14.57 -29.88
N LYS A 460 0.99 -13.74 -28.95
CA LYS A 460 2.38 -13.83 -28.47
C LYS A 460 2.63 -15.14 -27.71
N MET A 461 1.68 -15.61 -26.92
CA MET A 461 1.76 -16.93 -26.27
C MET A 461 1.87 -18.06 -27.26
N ALA A 462 1.00 -18.06 -28.28
CA ALA A 462 1.01 -19.08 -29.32
C ALA A 462 2.31 -19.08 -30.16
N GLU A 463 2.93 -17.92 -30.37
CA GLU A 463 4.24 -17.80 -31.00
C GLU A 463 5.37 -18.44 -30.15
N MET A 464 5.40 -18.17 -28.84
CA MET A 464 6.48 -18.59 -27.95
C MET A 464 6.29 -20.01 -27.39
N ALA A 465 5.05 -20.47 -27.27
CA ALA A 465 4.69 -21.80 -26.76
C ALA A 465 3.57 -22.41 -27.61
N PRO A 466 3.87 -22.90 -28.82
CA PRO A 466 2.86 -23.38 -29.78
C PRO A 466 1.99 -24.53 -29.28
N GLU A 467 2.46 -25.29 -28.29
CA GLU A 467 1.69 -26.41 -27.70
C GLU A 467 0.70 -25.92 -26.60
N CYS A 468 0.82 -24.67 -26.14
CA CYS A 468 -0.08 -24.09 -25.17
C CYS A 468 -1.39 -23.67 -25.81
N GLN A 469 -2.52 -24.19 -25.33
CA GLN A 469 -3.83 -23.77 -25.77
C GLN A 469 -4.18 -22.38 -25.22
N THR A 470 -4.61 -21.48 -26.08
CA THR A 470 -4.94 -20.10 -25.68
C THR A 470 -6.43 -19.81 -25.83
N ALA A 471 -6.99 -19.04 -24.88
CA ALA A 471 -8.37 -18.54 -24.97
C ALA A 471 -8.44 -17.09 -24.43
N VAL A 472 -9.39 -16.32 -25.01
CA VAL A 472 -9.63 -14.92 -24.64
C VAL A 472 -11.04 -14.79 -24.07
N PHE A 473 -11.16 -14.09 -22.94
CA PHE A 473 -12.40 -13.88 -22.20
C PHE A 473 -12.68 -12.39 -22.00
N ASN A 474 -13.94 -12.04 -21.86
CA ASN A 474 -14.40 -10.68 -21.63
C ASN A 474 -14.46 -10.31 -20.14
N ASN A 475 -14.42 -11.28 -19.25
CA ASN A 475 -14.58 -11.05 -17.80
C ASN A 475 -13.87 -12.14 -16.97
N ILE A 476 -13.66 -11.82 -15.70
CA ILE A 476 -12.94 -12.67 -14.75
C ILE A 476 -13.76 -13.90 -14.36
N GLN A 477 -15.07 -13.79 -14.16
CA GLN A 477 -15.90 -14.92 -13.71
C GLN A 477 -15.88 -16.07 -14.71
N ASP A 478 -16.06 -15.79 -16.00
CA ASP A 478 -16.00 -16.82 -17.06
C ASP A 478 -14.58 -17.43 -17.13
N THR A 479 -13.54 -16.59 -16.97
CA THR A 479 -12.15 -17.05 -16.98
C THR A 479 -11.85 -17.98 -15.82
N VAL A 480 -12.29 -17.65 -14.60
CA VAL A 480 -12.10 -18.48 -13.40
C VAL A 480 -12.88 -19.79 -13.52
N ALA A 481 -14.10 -19.75 -14.07
CA ALA A 481 -14.90 -20.96 -14.30
C ALA A 481 -14.19 -21.93 -15.28
N GLU A 482 -13.65 -21.40 -16.37
CA GLU A 482 -12.90 -22.22 -17.33
C GLU A 482 -11.57 -22.71 -16.74
N ALA A 483 -10.82 -21.86 -16.00
CA ALA A 483 -9.61 -22.29 -15.32
C ALA A 483 -9.88 -23.43 -14.33
N LYS A 484 -10.97 -23.36 -13.55
CA LYS A 484 -11.40 -24.45 -12.64
C LYS A 484 -11.70 -25.74 -13.40
N ARG A 485 -12.38 -25.67 -14.55
CA ARG A 485 -12.67 -26.82 -15.39
C ARG A 485 -11.38 -27.47 -15.89
N LEU A 486 -10.49 -26.69 -16.49
CA LEU A 486 -9.22 -27.15 -17.05
C LEU A 486 -8.26 -27.67 -15.96
N ALA A 487 -8.21 -27.03 -14.80
CA ALA A 487 -7.33 -27.43 -13.70
C ALA A 487 -7.64 -28.84 -13.19
N ARG A 488 -8.93 -29.24 -13.17
CA ARG A 488 -9.33 -30.61 -12.81
C ARG A 488 -8.79 -31.67 -13.78
N GLU A 489 -8.52 -31.29 -15.02
CA GLU A 489 -7.99 -32.17 -16.06
C GLU A 489 -6.45 -32.17 -16.10
N THR A 490 -5.79 -31.08 -15.61
CA THR A 490 -4.35 -30.85 -15.80
C THR A 490 -3.53 -30.81 -14.51
N GLY A 491 -4.06 -31.35 -13.41
CA GLY A 491 -3.30 -31.49 -12.17
C GLY A 491 -3.44 -30.32 -11.18
N GLY A 492 -4.46 -29.46 -11.33
CA GLY A 492 -4.95 -28.56 -10.29
C GLY A 492 -4.06 -27.35 -9.97
N ARG A 493 -3.35 -26.75 -10.94
CA ARG A 493 -2.47 -25.59 -10.71
C ARG A 493 -2.80 -24.44 -11.64
N VAL A 494 -2.97 -23.24 -11.08
CA VAL A 494 -3.27 -22.01 -11.83
C VAL A 494 -2.37 -20.88 -11.34
N LEU A 495 -1.62 -20.27 -12.25
CA LEU A 495 -0.89 -19.02 -11.99
C LEU A 495 -1.71 -17.84 -12.51
N VAL A 496 -1.88 -16.81 -11.67
CA VAL A 496 -2.56 -15.56 -12.03
C VAL A 496 -1.58 -14.41 -11.85
N THR A 497 -1.27 -13.69 -12.94
CA THR A 497 -0.31 -12.58 -12.89
C THR A 497 -0.53 -11.57 -14.01
N GLY A 498 0.24 -10.47 -13.99
CA GLY A 498 0.21 -9.37 -14.96
C GLY A 498 -0.48 -8.11 -14.46
N SER A 499 -1.36 -8.19 -13.47
CA SER A 499 -2.08 -7.03 -12.91
C SER A 499 -2.59 -7.30 -11.50
N LEU A 500 -2.47 -6.31 -10.62
CA LEU A 500 -3.12 -6.36 -9.29
C LEU A 500 -4.65 -6.40 -9.39
N HIS A 501 -5.23 -5.69 -10.36
CA HIS A 501 -6.67 -5.72 -10.59
C HIS A 501 -7.17 -7.11 -11.02
N LEU A 502 -6.40 -7.80 -11.86
CA LEU A 502 -6.72 -9.18 -12.23
C LEU A 502 -6.69 -10.10 -11.00
N VAL A 503 -5.63 -10.02 -10.20
CA VAL A 503 -5.48 -10.83 -8.98
C VAL A 503 -6.60 -10.55 -7.99
N GLY A 504 -6.94 -9.28 -7.77
CA GLY A 504 -8.07 -8.86 -6.92
C GLY A 504 -9.39 -9.44 -7.41
N GLY A 505 -9.64 -9.35 -8.70
CA GLY A 505 -10.87 -9.89 -9.30
C GLY A 505 -10.96 -11.42 -9.22
N VAL A 506 -9.85 -12.12 -9.41
CA VAL A 506 -9.81 -13.58 -9.24
C VAL A 506 -10.04 -13.96 -7.77
N LEU A 507 -9.40 -13.27 -6.82
CA LEU A 507 -9.62 -13.50 -5.39
C LEU A 507 -11.09 -13.30 -5.00
N GLN A 508 -11.73 -12.24 -5.52
CA GLN A 508 -13.15 -12.00 -5.28
C GLN A 508 -14.04 -13.12 -5.84
N ALA A 509 -13.66 -13.69 -7.00
CA ALA A 509 -14.39 -14.82 -7.59
C ALA A 509 -14.15 -16.15 -6.83
N LEU A 510 -12.98 -16.31 -6.22
CA LEU A 510 -12.64 -17.48 -5.42
C LEU A 510 -13.26 -17.43 -4.01
N GLU A 511 -13.32 -16.25 -3.41
CA GLU A 511 -13.75 -16.02 -2.03
C GLU A 511 -14.91 -15.00 -1.98
N PRO A 512 -16.08 -15.31 -2.57
CA PRO A 512 -17.21 -14.37 -2.60
C PRO A 512 -17.77 -14.17 -1.19
N GLY A 513 -17.31 -13.20 -0.46
CA GLY A 513 -17.69 -12.92 0.94
C GLY A 513 -16.53 -12.58 1.85
N SER A 514 -15.30 -12.82 1.46
CA SER A 514 -14.13 -12.50 2.29
C SER A 514 -13.91 -10.99 2.51
N VAL A 515 -14.56 -10.15 1.71
CA VAL A 515 -14.45 -8.68 1.75
C VAL A 515 -15.83 -8.01 1.89
N SER A 516 -16.86 -8.83 1.94
CA SER A 516 -18.24 -8.35 2.10
C SER A 516 -18.56 -7.84 3.50
#